data_e7a877767a54289fef5cb623821fcf3b
#
_entry.id   e7a877767a54289fef5cb623821fcf3b
#
_cell.length_a   1.000
_cell.length_b   1.000
_cell.length_c   1.000
_cell.angle_alpha   90.00
_cell.angle_beta   90.00
_cell.angle_gamma   90.00
#
_symmetry.space_group_name_H-M   'P 1'
#
loop_
_entity.id
_entity.type
_entity.pdbx_description
1 polymer ?
#
loop_
_entity_poly.entity_id
_entity_poly.type
_entity_poly.pdbx_seq_one_letter_code
_entity_poly.pdbx_strand_id
1 'polypeptide(L)'
;MNKLELLYAKLVFRLNHEKRMAICRKLASLLRNDFTLIDALERLEMIESKNGTKPHEPYAIVMRQWQKNLERGMTFSEATRGWVPPNETLLVTSGNLSNLVVALENVGRVVDGMQRIRRAMTTAVAYPMFLLALTFGIIIMVGVY
;
A
#
# COMPACT_ATOMS: atom_id res chain seq x y z
N MET A 1 -17.00 4.45 16.48
CA MET A 1 -16.10 4.75 15.35
C MET A 1 -16.80 5.76 14.45
N ASN A 2 -16.19 6.93 14.27
CA ASN A 2 -16.80 8.05 13.58
C ASN A 2 -16.77 7.84 12.05
N LYS A 3 -17.81 8.22 11.32
CA LYS A 3 -17.84 8.11 9.85
C LYS A 3 -16.67 8.88 9.19
N LEU A 4 -16.23 9.97 9.81
CA LEU A 4 -15.10 10.77 9.36
C LEU A 4 -13.76 10.01 9.47
N GLU A 5 -13.54 9.28 10.57
CA GLU A 5 -12.33 8.46 10.76
C GLU A 5 -12.26 7.35 9.72
N LEU A 6 -13.39 6.74 9.40
CA LEU A 6 -13.48 5.68 8.40
C LEU A 6 -13.18 6.21 6.99
N LEU A 7 -13.70 7.39 6.64
CA LEU A 7 -13.41 8.06 5.36
C LEU A 7 -11.94 8.47 5.26
N TYR A 8 -11.38 9.01 6.34
CA TYR A 8 -9.97 9.37 6.41
C TYR A 8 -9.07 8.15 6.25
N ALA A 9 -9.33 7.07 6.99
CA ALA A 9 -8.59 5.82 6.87
C ALA A 9 -8.65 5.25 5.46
N LYS A 10 -9.82 5.29 4.83
CA LYS A 10 -10.03 4.86 3.45
C LYS A 10 -9.22 5.67 2.45
N LEU A 11 -9.20 6.99 2.61
CA LEU A 11 -8.44 7.89 1.74
C LEU A 11 -6.93 7.65 1.87
N VAL A 12 -6.42 7.59 3.10
CA VAL A 12 -5.00 7.35 3.39
C VAL A 12 -4.56 5.99 2.82
N PHE A 13 -5.37 4.95 3.01
CA PHE A 13 -5.09 3.62 2.49
C PHE A 13 -5.05 3.58 0.96
N ARG A 14 -5.95 4.29 0.29
CA ARG A 14 -5.98 4.36 -1.19
C ARG A 14 -4.82 5.15 -1.77
N LEU A 15 -4.40 6.21 -1.11
CA LEU A 15 -3.35 7.10 -1.61
C LEU A 15 -1.94 6.53 -1.37
N ASN A 16 -1.71 5.84 -0.27
CA ASN A 16 -0.39 5.31 0.06
C ASN A 16 -0.18 3.90 -0.50
N HIS A 17 0.26 3.86 -1.75
CA HIS A 17 0.50 2.62 -2.47
C HIS A 17 1.59 1.74 -1.84
N GLU A 18 2.71 2.33 -1.41
CA GLU A 18 3.84 1.61 -0.82
C GLU A 18 3.46 0.88 0.47
N LYS A 19 2.76 1.58 1.36
CA LYS A 19 2.31 1.01 2.63
C LYS A 19 1.26 -0.09 2.40
N ARG A 20 0.35 0.11 1.45
CA ARG A 20 -0.64 -0.90 1.06
C ARG A 20 0.03 -2.18 0.57
N MET A 21 1.05 -2.05 -0.27
CA MET A 21 1.80 -3.20 -0.77
C MET A 21 2.58 -3.91 0.35
N ALA A 22 3.17 -3.18 1.27
CA ALA A 22 3.83 -3.75 2.43
C ALA A 22 2.86 -4.58 3.29
N ILE A 23 1.63 -4.09 3.47
CA ILE A 23 0.56 -4.80 4.17
C ILE A 23 0.16 -6.08 3.41
N CYS A 24 -0.02 -6.01 2.10
CA CYS A 24 -0.33 -7.18 1.27
C CYS A 24 0.76 -8.25 1.36
N ARG A 25 2.03 -7.88 1.34
CA ARG A 25 3.15 -8.83 1.53
C ARG A 25 3.16 -9.47 2.91
N LYS A 26 2.93 -8.69 3.95
CA LYS A 26 2.82 -9.21 5.32
C LYS A 26 1.65 -10.17 5.46
N LEU A 27 0.50 -9.82 4.89
CA LEU A 27 -0.68 -10.68 4.87
C LEU A 27 -0.39 -12.01 4.15
N ALA A 28 0.20 -11.96 2.96
CA ALA A 28 0.60 -13.16 2.22
C ALA A 28 1.57 -14.05 3.02
N SER A 29 2.54 -13.43 3.70
CA SER A 29 3.49 -14.15 4.56
C SER A 29 2.82 -14.84 5.74
N LEU A 30 1.86 -14.20 6.39
CA LEU A 30 1.09 -14.80 7.48
C LEU A 30 0.24 -15.97 7.00
N LEU A 31 -0.46 -15.81 5.87
CA LEU A 31 -1.26 -16.88 5.27
C LEU A 31 -0.41 -18.09 4.85
N ARG A 32 0.84 -17.90 4.43
CA ARG A 32 1.79 -18.98 4.17
C ARG A 32 2.21 -19.75 5.40
N ASN A 33 2.21 -19.11 6.55
CA ASN A 33 2.54 -19.72 7.84
C ASN A 33 1.29 -20.28 8.55
N ASP A 34 0.31 -20.72 7.77
CA ASP A 34 -0.92 -21.40 8.22
C ASP A 34 -1.83 -20.54 9.14
N PHE A 35 -1.65 -19.23 9.17
CA PHE A 35 -2.60 -18.35 9.82
C PHE A 35 -3.91 -18.30 9.02
N THR A 36 -5.04 -18.27 9.73
CA THR A 36 -6.32 -17.96 9.08
C THR A 36 -6.33 -16.51 8.62
N LEU A 37 -7.21 -16.18 7.67
CA LEU A 37 -7.29 -14.80 7.16
C LEU A 37 -7.67 -13.80 8.26
N ILE A 38 -8.55 -14.20 9.18
CA ILE A 38 -8.97 -13.37 10.32
C ILE A 38 -7.81 -13.17 11.29
N ASP A 39 -7.11 -14.24 11.69
CA ASP A 39 -5.96 -14.16 12.60
C ASP A 39 -4.82 -13.32 12.00
N ALA A 40 -4.59 -13.44 10.69
CA ALA A 40 -3.60 -12.65 9.98
C ALA A 40 -3.93 -11.15 10.00
N LEU A 41 -5.19 -10.80 9.79
CA LEU A 41 -5.66 -9.41 9.87
C LEU A 41 -5.61 -8.86 11.30
N GLU A 42 -5.95 -9.66 12.31
CA GLU A 42 -5.83 -9.29 13.71
C GLU A 42 -4.37 -8.99 14.07
N ARG A 43 -3.45 -9.84 13.63
CA ARG A 43 -2.04 -9.63 13.84
C ARG A 43 -1.51 -8.36 13.16
N LEU A 44 -1.97 -8.08 11.95
CA LEU A 44 -1.65 -6.84 11.26
C LEU A 44 -2.24 -5.61 11.96
N GLU A 45 -3.46 -5.70 12.47
CA GLU A 45 -4.06 -4.64 13.27
C GLU A 45 -3.22 -4.34 14.51
N MET A 46 -2.80 -5.36 15.24
CA MET A 46 -1.92 -5.19 16.41
C MET A 46 -0.61 -4.50 16.05
N ILE A 47 0.01 -4.87 14.95
CA ILE A 47 1.25 -4.25 14.47
C ILE A 47 1.02 -2.77 14.12
N GLU A 48 -0.01 -2.47 13.35
CA GLU A 48 -0.28 -1.10 12.89
C GLU A 48 -0.80 -0.19 14.03
N SER A 49 -1.53 -0.74 14.99
CA SER A 49 -1.98 -0.01 16.18
C SER A 49 -0.89 0.11 17.28
N LYS A 50 0.29 -0.44 17.04
CA LYS A 50 1.38 -0.53 18.05
C LYS A 50 0.89 -1.17 19.35
N ASN A 51 0.38 -2.39 19.24
CA ASN A 51 -0.20 -3.15 20.36
C ASN A 51 -1.34 -2.40 21.08
N GLY A 52 -2.19 -1.71 20.32
CA GLY A 52 -3.35 -1.01 20.84
C GLY A 52 -3.06 0.39 21.40
N THR A 53 -1.82 0.86 21.39
CA THR A 53 -1.48 2.21 21.87
C THR A 53 -1.98 3.31 20.91
N LYS A 54 -2.16 2.98 19.62
CA LYS A 54 -2.69 3.88 18.58
C LYS A 54 -3.91 3.26 17.88
N PRO A 55 -5.05 3.14 18.55
CA PRO A 55 -6.23 2.47 17.98
C PRO A 55 -6.86 3.23 16.80
N HIS A 56 -6.56 4.52 16.65
CA HIS A 56 -7.06 5.38 15.56
C HIS A 56 -6.10 5.47 14.36
N GLU A 57 -5.03 4.67 14.35
CA GLU A 57 -4.15 4.60 13.19
C GLU A 57 -4.95 4.15 11.95
N PRO A 58 -4.87 4.86 10.80
CA PRO A 58 -5.69 4.56 9.62
C PRO A 58 -5.60 3.11 9.16
N TYR A 59 -4.42 2.53 9.19
CA TYR A 59 -4.20 1.14 8.75
C TYR A 59 -4.79 0.12 9.72
N ALA A 60 -4.76 0.40 11.03
CA ALA A 60 -5.41 -0.44 12.04
C ALA A 60 -6.94 -0.42 11.86
N ILE A 61 -7.51 0.75 11.55
CA ILE A 61 -8.94 0.91 11.25
C ILE A 61 -9.34 0.07 10.04
N VAL A 62 -8.52 0.08 8.98
CA VAL A 62 -8.76 -0.73 7.77
C VAL A 62 -8.77 -2.21 8.10
N MET A 63 -7.77 -2.71 8.83
CA MET A 63 -7.68 -4.13 9.20
C MET A 63 -8.89 -4.56 10.04
N ARG A 64 -9.26 -3.77 11.02
CA ARG A 64 -10.45 -4.00 11.86
C ARG A 64 -11.74 -4.03 11.06
N GLN A 65 -11.88 -3.15 10.08
CA GLN A 65 -13.07 -3.13 9.23
C GLN A 65 -13.15 -4.36 8.33
N TRP A 66 -12.02 -4.80 7.78
CA TRP A 66 -11.98 -6.01 6.97
C TRP A 66 -12.30 -7.26 7.79
N GLN A 67 -11.78 -7.38 9.02
CA GLN A 67 -12.16 -8.45 9.94
C GLN A 67 -13.67 -8.51 10.16
N LYS A 68 -14.29 -7.38 10.52
CA LYS A 68 -15.74 -7.29 10.73
C LYS A 68 -16.54 -7.72 9.51
N ASN A 69 -16.07 -7.40 8.31
CA ASN A 69 -16.74 -7.79 7.08
C ASN A 69 -16.62 -9.31 6.84
N LEU A 70 -15.45 -9.89 7.10
CA LEU A 70 -15.22 -11.34 7.01
C LEU A 70 -16.05 -12.12 8.04
N GLU A 71 -16.13 -11.62 9.28
CA GLU A 71 -16.98 -12.21 10.35
C GLU A 71 -18.47 -12.19 9.98
N ARG A 72 -18.90 -11.25 9.13
CA ARG A 72 -20.25 -11.20 8.55
C ARG A 72 -20.45 -12.15 7.37
N GLY A 73 -19.45 -12.96 7.04
CA GLY A 73 -19.51 -13.93 5.96
C GLY A 73 -19.18 -13.37 4.57
N MET A 74 -18.66 -12.16 4.48
CA MET A 74 -18.20 -11.61 3.20
C MET A 74 -16.91 -12.29 2.75
N THR A 75 -16.74 -12.46 1.46
CA THR A 75 -15.46 -12.88 0.88
C THR A 75 -14.41 -11.78 1.05
N PHE A 76 -13.13 -12.12 0.97
CA PHE A 76 -12.05 -11.13 1.09
C PHE A 76 -12.15 -10.04 0.00
N SER A 77 -12.53 -10.42 -1.20
CA SER A 77 -12.77 -9.47 -2.30
C SER A 77 -13.89 -8.47 -1.98
N GLU A 78 -14.97 -8.94 -1.39
CA GLU A 78 -16.09 -8.07 -0.96
C GLU A 78 -15.69 -7.19 0.22
N ALA A 79 -14.96 -7.75 1.19
CA ALA A 79 -14.49 -7.03 2.39
C ALA A 79 -13.54 -5.87 2.04
N THR A 80 -12.73 -6.03 0.99
CA THR A 80 -11.75 -5.03 0.53
C THR A 80 -12.31 -4.06 -0.51
N ARG A 81 -13.51 -4.35 -1.04
CA ARG A 81 -14.13 -3.50 -2.07
C ARG A 81 -14.28 -2.06 -1.61
N GLY A 82 -13.82 -1.13 -2.46
CA GLY A 82 -13.84 0.31 -2.19
C GLY A 82 -12.70 0.81 -1.29
N TRP A 83 -11.89 -0.08 -0.69
CA TRP A 83 -10.68 0.27 0.03
C TRP A 83 -9.45 0.20 -0.87
N VAL A 84 -9.45 -0.73 -1.81
CA VAL A 84 -8.41 -0.98 -2.79
C VAL A 84 -8.84 -0.42 -4.15
N PRO A 85 -7.94 0.16 -4.97
CA PRO A 85 -8.26 0.59 -6.32
C PRO A 85 -8.81 -0.56 -7.18
N PRO A 86 -9.72 -0.28 -8.13
CA PRO A 86 -10.39 -1.33 -8.93
C PRO A 86 -9.43 -2.23 -9.70
N ASN A 87 -8.33 -1.68 -10.19
CA ASN A 87 -7.29 -2.42 -10.91
C ASN A 87 -6.53 -3.42 -10.00
N GLU A 88 -6.44 -3.16 -8.72
CA GLU A 88 -5.84 -4.06 -7.73
C GLU A 88 -6.85 -5.08 -7.19
N THR A 89 -8.13 -4.73 -7.16
CA THR A 89 -9.21 -5.62 -6.71
C THR A 89 -9.33 -6.86 -7.58
N LEU A 90 -9.08 -6.74 -8.88
CA LEU A 90 -9.09 -7.86 -9.82
C LEU A 90 -8.04 -8.95 -9.48
N LEU A 91 -6.92 -8.55 -8.88
CA LEU A 91 -5.87 -9.49 -8.46
C LEU A 91 -6.25 -10.29 -7.22
N VAL A 92 -7.21 -9.80 -6.45
CA VAL A 92 -7.67 -10.39 -5.17
C VAL A 92 -8.96 -11.22 -5.33
N THR A 93 -9.55 -11.24 -6.53
CA THR A 93 -10.86 -11.87 -6.79
C THR A 93 -10.82 -13.41 -6.82
N SER A 94 -9.67 -14.03 -6.63
CA SER A 94 -9.53 -15.48 -6.57
C SER A 94 -10.13 -16.02 -5.26
N GLY A 95 -11.27 -16.71 -5.38
CA GLY A 95 -12.03 -17.21 -4.22
C GLY A 95 -11.39 -18.35 -3.41
N ASN A 96 -10.11 -18.67 -3.62
CA ASN A 96 -9.39 -19.72 -2.90
C ASN A 96 -8.17 -19.14 -2.17
N LEU A 97 -7.90 -19.58 -0.94
CA LEU A 97 -6.84 -19.05 -0.08
C LEU A 97 -5.45 -19.13 -0.73
N SER A 98 -5.17 -20.23 -1.42
CA SER A 98 -3.92 -20.44 -2.17
C SER A 98 -3.75 -19.44 -3.30
N ASN A 99 -4.83 -19.14 -4.01
CA ASN A 99 -4.85 -18.15 -5.08
C ASN A 99 -4.74 -16.73 -4.53
N LEU A 100 -5.28 -16.47 -3.34
CA LEU A 100 -5.16 -15.19 -2.65
C LEU A 100 -3.69 -14.90 -2.27
N VAL A 101 -2.96 -15.88 -1.75
CA VAL A 101 -1.53 -15.74 -1.44
C VAL A 101 -0.75 -15.37 -2.69
N VAL A 102 -0.94 -16.10 -3.79
CA VAL A 102 -0.28 -15.84 -5.08
C VAL A 102 -0.66 -14.46 -5.63
N ALA A 103 -1.93 -14.07 -5.53
CA ALA A 103 -2.41 -12.77 -5.96
C ALA A 103 -1.75 -11.63 -5.17
N LEU A 104 -1.69 -11.73 -3.85
CA LEU A 104 -1.06 -10.74 -2.96
C LEU A 104 0.44 -10.59 -3.23
N GLU A 105 1.12 -11.69 -3.55
CA GLU A 105 2.54 -11.67 -3.91
C GLU A 105 2.79 -11.06 -5.29
N ASN A 106 1.93 -11.35 -6.25
CA ASN A 106 2.03 -10.77 -7.60
C ASN A 106 1.82 -9.26 -7.56
N VAL A 107 0.87 -8.77 -6.76
CA VAL A 107 0.70 -7.33 -6.51
C VAL A 107 2.00 -6.73 -5.99
N GLY A 108 2.69 -7.38 -5.05
CA GLY A 108 3.98 -6.93 -4.52
C GLY A 108 5.08 -6.84 -5.59
N ARG A 109 5.17 -7.84 -6.47
CA ARG A 109 6.22 -7.90 -7.53
C ARG A 109 6.05 -6.83 -8.61
N VAL A 110 4.82 -6.56 -9.03
CA VAL A 110 4.52 -5.51 -10.03
C VAL A 110 4.97 -4.14 -9.54
N VAL A 111 4.82 -3.89 -8.25
CA VAL A 111 5.18 -2.61 -7.62
C VAL A 111 6.69 -2.46 -7.48
N ASP A 112 7.40 -3.52 -7.11
CA ASP A 112 8.88 -3.47 -7.04
C ASP A 112 9.50 -3.17 -8.42
N GLY A 113 8.90 -3.69 -9.49
CA GLY A 113 9.26 -3.35 -10.87
C GLY A 113 9.04 -1.86 -11.20
N MET A 114 7.89 -1.32 -10.82
CA MET A 114 7.57 0.09 -11.03
C MET A 114 8.47 1.05 -10.22
N GLN A 115 8.82 0.69 -9.00
CA GLN A 115 9.75 1.49 -8.19
C GLN A 115 11.16 1.54 -8.77
N ARG A 116 11.65 0.43 -9.34
CA ARG A 116 12.94 0.40 -10.03
C ARG A 116 12.96 1.32 -11.25
N ILE A 117 11.88 1.31 -12.04
CA ILE A 117 11.72 2.19 -13.21
C ILE A 117 11.66 3.66 -12.74
N ARG A 118 10.92 3.96 -11.70
CA ARG A 118 10.83 5.32 -11.14
C ARG A 118 12.17 5.84 -10.65
N ARG A 119 12.95 5.03 -9.93
CA ARG A 119 14.31 5.39 -9.47
C ARG A 119 15.24 5.63 -10.65
N ALA A 120 15.20 4.76 -11.66
CA ALA A 120 16.00 4.94 -12.87
C ALA A 120 15.64 6.23 -13.62
N MET A 121 14.35 6.56 -13.72
CA MET A 121 13.89 7.81 -14.34
C MET A 121 14.29 9.05 -13.54
N THR A 122 14.20 9.02 -12.20
CA THR A 122 14.59 10.14 -11.36
C THR A 122 16.10 10.43 -11.47
N THR A 123 16.92 9.40 -11.51
CA THR A 123 18.37 9.54 -11.67
C THR A 123 18.71 10.05 -13.07
N ALA A 124 18.01 9.59 -14.11
CA ALA A 124 18.24 10.04 -15.50
C ALA A 124 17.83 11.50 -15.72
N VAL A 125 16.85 12.03 -14.99
CA VAL A 125 16.42 13.43 -15.10
C VAL A 125 17.25 14.37 -14.22
N ALA A 126 17.79 13.89 -13.11
CA ALA A 126 18.58 14.70 -12.18
C ALA A 126 19.86 15.25 -12.84
N TYR A 127 20.52 14.45 -13.69
CA TYR A 127 21.76 14.85 -14.36
C TYR A 127 21.57 16.00 -15.35
N PRO A 128 20.63 15.96 -16.30
CA PRO A 128 20.34 17.10 -17.20
C PRO A 128 19.90 18.36 -16.44
N MET A 129 19.10 18.23 -15.39
CA MET A 129 18.67 19.37 -14.58
C MET A 129 19.84 20.05 -13.87
N PHE A 130 20.81 19.26 -13.37
CA PHE A 130 22.02 19.77 -12.75
C PHE A 130 22.89 20.55 -13.77
N LEU A 131 23.08 20.00 -14.97
CA LEU A 131 23.81 20.67 -16.04
C LEU A 131 23.15 21.98 -16.48
N LEU A 132 21.83 21.99 -16.62
CA LEU A 132 21.07 23.19 -16.94
C LEU A 132 21.24 24.28 -15.87
N ALA A 133 21.12 23.92 -14.60
CA ALA A 133 21.31 24.84 -13.47
C ALA A 133 22.74 25.43 -13.46
N LEU A 134 23.74 24.61 -13.74
CA LEU A 134 25.14 25.03 -13.81
C LEU A 134 25.39 25.98 -14.99
N THR A 135 24.83 25.67 -16.16
CA THR A 135 24.91 26.52 -17.35
C THR A 135 24.24 27.87 -17.14
N PHE A 136 23.05 27.90 -16.54
CA PHE A 136 22.37 29.13 -16.18
C PHE A 136 23.17 29.97 -15.17
N GLY A 137 23.78 29.33 -14.17
CA GLY A 137 24.64 29.99 -13.20
C GLY A 137 25.83 30.68 -13.85
N ILE A 138 26.49 30.01 -14.81
CA ILE A 138 27.62 30.58 -15.55
C ILE A 138 27.17 31.77 -16.42
N ILE A 139 26.04 31.64 -17.13
CA ILE A 139 25.50 32.73 -17.96
C ILE A 139 25.18 33.95 -17.13
N ILE A 140 24.58 33.79 -15.97
CA ILE A 140 24.28 34.91 -15.05
C ILE A 140 25.57 35.53 -14.53
N MET A 141 26.56 34.73 -14.18
CA MET A 141 27.84 35.21 -13.67
C MET A 141 28.60 36.05 -14.72
N VAL A 142 28.60 35.61 -15.97
CA VAL A 142 29.28 36.32 -17.09
C VAL A 142 28.45 37.53 -17.55
N GLY A 143 27.11 37.44 -17.49
CA GLY A 143 26.24 38.56 -17.91
C GLY A 143 26.15 39.72 -16.90
N VAL A 144 26.55 39.50 -15.64
CA VAL A 144 26.57 40.54 -14.59
C VAL A 144 27.94 41.22 -14.52
N TYR A 145 28.95 40.67 -15.16
CA TYR A 145 30.28 41.30 -15.32
C TYR A 145 30.38 42.00 -16.66
#